data_b70887c3a8d656efb31ede56f9795dbc
#
_entry.id   b70887c3a8d656efb31ede56f9795dbc
#
_cell.length_a   1.000
_cell.length_b   1.000
_cell.length_c   1.000
_cell.angle_alpha   90.00
_cell.angle_beta   90.00
_cell.angle_gamma   90.00
#
_symmetry.space_group_name_H-M   'P 1'
#
loop_
_entity.id
_entity.type
_entity.pdbx_description
1 polymer ?
#
loop_
_entity_poly.entity_id
_entity_poly.type
_entity_poly.pdbx_seq_one_letter_code
_entity_poly.pdbx_strand_id
1 'polypeptide(L)'
;MQTPATVPRIFSQARRRSRWQRAAARQGTGHAAGFLFEILAEEIEDRLGFIRHEARTGLLIGDPSGQAASLLEPRIPHLERASPAVLDEEAVLPGRYDLLVSLGLLDTVNDVPGALLHIRHALEPDGLAILGLLGAGSLPALREALYLAEPDRPAARMHPMIDIRAAAALMQRAGFRRQVADHFPLKVRYGSFDRLVADLRDQGLTNALASAPPPLGKTALERARAAFLARADADGKVTETFELIVLTGWG
;
A
#
# COMPACT_ATOMS: atom_id res chain seq x y z
N MET A 1 26.50 6.64 -27.08
CA MET A 1 25.05 6.63 -26.71
C MET A 1 24.88 5.59 -25.63
N GLN A 2 24.63 5.99 -24.40
CA GLN A 2 24.26 5.05 -23.31
C GLN A 2 22.85 4.59 -23.57
N THR A 3 22.64 3.27 -23.65
CA THR A 3 21.30 2.67 -23.69
C THR A 3 20.55 3.15 -22.44
N PRO A 4 19.33 3.68 -22.55
CA PRO A 4 18.58 4.09 -21.38
C PRO A 4 18.45 2.89 -20.43
N ALA A 5 18.80 3.08 -19.16
CA ALA A 5 18.70 2.03 -18.15
C ALA A 5 17.22 1.63 -18.04
N THR A 6 16.90 0.42 -18.45
CA THR A 6 15.53 -0.09 -18.33
C THR A 6 15.22 -0.32 -16.85
N VAL A 7 14.15 0.29 -16.34
CA VAL A 7 13.68 0.08 -14.96
C VAL A 7 13.36 -1.42 -14.79
N PRO A 8 13.95 -2.09 -13.77
CA PRO A 8 13.67 -3.50 -13.55
C PRO A 8 12.19 -3.74 -13.23
N ARG A 9 11.56 -4.65 -13.95
CA ARG A 9 10.16 -5.02 -13.70
C ARG A 9 10.07 -6.07 -12.59
N ILE A 10 9.95 -5.61 -11.35
CA ILE A 10 9.76 -6.44 -10.15
C ILE A 10 8.30 -6.84 -10.01
N PHE A 11 7.39 -5.93 -10.34
CA PHE A 11 5.94 -6.11 -10.20
C PHE A 11 5.25 -6.34 -11.54
N SER A 12 4.21 -7.17 -11.53
CA SER A 12 3.31 -7.40 -12.65
C SER A 12 2.09 -6.49 -12.55
N GLN A 13 1.91 -5.59 -13.51
CA GLN A 13 0.71 -4.75 -13.59
C GLN A 13 -0.58 -5.59 -13.64
N ALA A 14 -0.58 -6.71 -14.37
CA ALA A 14 -1.73 -7.60 -14.45
C ALA A 14 -2.08 -8.21 -13.08
N ARG A 15 -1.07 -8.63 -12.28
CA ARG A 15 -1.29 -9.15 -10.94
C ARG A 15 -1.75 -8.05 -9.98
N ARG A 16 -1.18 -6.86 -10.04
CA ARG A 16 -1.61 -5.68 -9.28
C ARG A 16 -3.08 -5.36 -9.59
N ARG A 17 -3.45 -5.27 -10.87
CA ARG A 17 -4.83 -5.06 -11.31
C ARG A 17 -5.78 -6.12 -10.75
N SER A 18 -5.45 -7.39 -10.89
CA SER A 18 -6.28 -8.49 -10.40
C SER A 18 -6.45 -8.50 -8.88
N ARG A 19 -5.40 -8.14 -8.10
CA ARG A 19 -5.51 -8.08 -6.64
C ARG A 19 -6.44 -6.96 -6.19
N TRP A 20 -6.36 -5.77 -6.82
CA TRP A 20 -7.24 -4.64 -6.51
C TRP A 20 -8.69 -4.92 -6.88
N GLN A 21 -8.94 -5.55 -8.02
CA GLN A 21 -10.30 -5.99 -8.41
C GLN A 21 -10.88 -6.97 -7.40
N ARG A 22 -10.10 -7.94 -6.94
CA ARG A 22 -10.53 -8.89 -5.91
C ARG A 22 -10.77 -8.23 -4.56
N ALA A 23 -9.91 -7.30 -4.15
CA ALA A 23 -10.11 -6.54 -2.92
C ALA A 23 -11.41 -5.74 -2.97
N ALA A 24 -11.64 -4.97 -4.03
CA ALA A 24 -12.87 -4.21 -4.23
C ALA A 24 -14.13 -5.09 -4.18
N ALA A 25 -14.09 -6.27 -4.85
CA ALA A 25 -15.20 -7.22 -4.82
C ALA A 25 -15.46 -7.76 -3.40
N ARG A 26 -14.41 -8.01 -2.60
CA ARG A 26 -14.53 -8.47 -1.22
C ARG A 26 -15.07 -7.36 -0.31
N GLN A 27 -14.59 -6.14 -0.44
CA GLN A 27 -15.09 -4.99 0.32
C GLN A 27 -16.59 -4.76 0.07
N GLY A 28 -17.06 -4.97 -1.15
CA GLY A 28 -18.50 -4.91 -1.48
C GLY A 28 -19.37 -5.92 -0.75
N THR A 29 -18.81 -6.94 -0.05
CA THR A 29 -19.62 -7.90 0.73
C THR A 29 -19.98 -7.40 2.13
N GLY A 30 -19.39 -6.30 2.60
CA GLY A 30 -19.63 -5.72 3.92
C GLY A 30 -19.01 -6.47 5.11
N HIS A 31 -18.25 -7.54 4.87
CA HIS A 31 -17.60 -8.35 5.91
C HIS A 31 -16.07 -8.42 5.79
N ALA A 32 -15.52 -7.74 4.80
CA ALA A 32 -14.08 -7.72 4.55
C ALA A 32 -13.35 -6.85 5.56
N ALA A 33 -12.12 -7.24 5.92
CA ALA A 33 -11.25 -6.41 6.74
C ALA A 33 -10.86 -5.13 5.98
N GLY A 34 -11.01 -3.96 6.62
CA GLY A 34 -10.70 -2.64 6.05
C GLY A 34 -9.78 -1.79 6.93
N PHE A 35 -9.33 -2.31 8.06
CA PHE A 35 -8.68 -1.59 9.14
C PHE A 35 -7.45 -0.75 8.72
N LEU A 36 -6.67 -1.18 7.71
CA LEU A 36 -5.54 -0.38 7.22
C LEU A 36 -6.00 0.89 6.52
N PHE A 37 -7.07 0.80 5.73
CA PHE A 37 -7.62 1.96 5.02
C PHE A 37 -8.40 2.86 5.97
N GLU A 38 -9.03 2.30 7.03
CA GLU A 38 -9.67 3.06 8.10
C GLU A 38 -8.64 3.93 8.82
N ILE A 39 -7.54 3.33 9.29
CA ILE A 39 -6.46 4.06 9.96
C ILE A 39 -5.79 5.09 9.05
N LEU A 40 -5.55 4.73 7.77
CA LEU A 40 -4.99 5.70 6.82
C LEU A 40 -5.97 6.85 6.53
N ALA A 41 -7.27 6.60 6.53
CA ALA A 41 -8.28 7.64 6.37
C ALA A 41 -8.32 8.60 7.58
N GLU A 42 -8.26 8.06 8.80
CA GLU A 42 -8.14 8.84 10.03
C GLU A 42 -6.87 9.72 10.02
N GLU A 43 -5.73 9.14 9.62
CA GLU A 43 -4.46 9.87 9.50
C GLU A 43 -4.52 11.01 8.45
N ILE A 44 -5.24 10.79 7.35
CA ILE A 44 -5.49 11.83 6.34
C ILE A 44 -6.33 12.96 6.95
N GLU A 45 -7.38 12.62 7.68
CA GLU A 45 -8.27 13.59 8.33
C GLU A 45 -7.50 14.48 9.31
N ASP A 46 -6.72 13.88 10.18
CA ASP A 46 -5.90 14.57 11.17
C ASP A 46 -4.91 15.53 10.49
N ARG A 47 -4.24 15.08 9.42
CA ARG A 47 -3.31 15.91 8.65
C ARG A 47 -4.01 17.08 7.97
N LEU A 48 -5.12 16.84 7.29
CA LEU A 48 -5.89 17.91 6.66
C LEU A 48 -6.40 18.92 7.68
N GLY A 49 -6.83 18.47 8.85
CA GLY A 49 -7.26 19.31 9.97
C GLY A 49 -6.11 20.15 10.54
N PHE A 50 -4.93 19.55 10.75
CA PHE A 50 -3.74 20.25 11.25
C PHE A 50 -3.19 21.27 10.25
N ILE A 51 -3.07 20.87 8.98
CA ILE A 51 -2.55 21.71 7.89
C ILE A 51 -3.54 22.83 7.52
N ARG A 52 -4.83 22.60 7.78
CA ARG A 52 -5.95 23.47 7.32
C ARG A 52 -5.93 23.67 5.81
N HIS A 53 -5.65 22.58 5.09
CA HIS A 53 -5.62 22.61 3.63
C HIS A 53 -7.04 22.63 3.06
N GLU A 54 -7.33 23.66 2.25
CA GLU A 54 -8.58 23.78 1.51
C GLU A 54 -8.37 23.27 0.08
N ALA A 55 -9.18 22.30 -0.34
CA ALA A 55 -9.14 21.73 -1.68
C ALA A 55 -10.50 21.83 -2.34
N ARG A 56 -10.53 22.27 -3.60
CA ARG A 56 -11.73 22.25 -4.45
C ARG A 56 -11.74 21.04 -5.38
N THR A 57 -10.57 20.67 -5.84
CA THR A 57 -10.32 19.52 -6.73
C THR A 57 -9.46 18.50 -6.03
N GLY A 58 -9.82 17.23 -6.11
CA GLY A 58 -9.05 16.17 -5.50
C GLY A 58 -9.01 14.90 -6.35
N LEU A 59 -7.92 14.15 -6.22
CA LEU A 59 -7.80 12.80 -6.76
C LEU A 59 -7.51 11.83 -5.63
N LEU A 60 -8.38 10.84 -5.44
CA LEU A 60 -8.19 9.71 -4.52
C LEU A 60 -7.88 8.43 -5.30
N ILE A 61 -6.70 7.86 -5.06
CA ILE A 61 -6.23 6.63 -5.68
C ILE A 61 -6.16 5.53 -4.62
N GLY A 62 -6.84 4.41 -4.84
CA GLY A 62 -6.63 3.22 -4.03
C GLY A 62 -7.34 3.21 -2.68
N ASP A 63 -8.65 3.31 -2.67
CA ASP A 63 -9.48 3.17 -1.47
C ASP A 63 -10.54 2.07 -1.71
N PRO A 64 -10.18 0.78 -1.56
CA PRO A 64 -11.12 -0.31 -1.82
C PRO A 64 -12.24 -0.39 -0.77
N SER A 65 -12.01 0.13 0.44
CA SER A 65 -13.00 0.15 1.52
C SER A 65 -14.00 1.30 1.39
N GLY A 66 -13.64 2.38 0.68
CA GLY A 66 -14.44 3.60 0.58
C GLY A 66 -14.34 4.52 1.80
N GLN A 67 -13.50 4.21 2.78
CA GLN A 67 -13.37 4.99 4.01
C GLN A 67 -12.81 6.39 3.74
N ALA A 68 -11.69 6.47 3.00
CA ALA A 68 -11.10 7.75 2.65
C ALA A 68 -12.04 8.57 1.74
N ALA A 69 -12.74 7.93 0.81
CA ALA A 69 -13.73 8.61 -0.01
C ALA A 69 -14.84 9.23 0.82
N SER A 70 -15.43 8.47 1.75
CA SER A 70 -16.52 8.95 2.62
C SER A 70 -16.11 10.16 3.47
N LEU A 71 -14.84 10.25 3.83
CA LEU A 71 -14.28 11.36 4.60
C LEU A 71 -13.97 12.59 3.71
N LEU A 72 -13.49 12.36 2.50
CA LEU A 72 -13.06 13.45 1.61
C LEU A 72 -14.19 14.06 0.79
N GLU A 73 -15.18 13.26 0.35
CA GLU A 73 -16.31 13.73 -0.47
C GLU A 73 -17.08 14.93 0.10
N PRO A 74 -17.35 15.02 1.44
CA PRO A 74 -18.00 16.20 2.00
C PRO A 74 -17.14 17.47 2.00
N ARG A 75 -15.81 17.32 1.89
CA ARG A 75 -14.84 18.43 1.99
C ARG A 75 -14.35 18.93 0.64
N ILE A 76 -14.38 18.07 -0.39
CA ILE A 76 -13.81 18.35 -1.70
C ILE A 76 -14.92 18.29 -2.75
N PRO A 77 -15.40 19.44 -3.24
CA PRO A 77 -16.53 19.50 -4.17
C PRO A 77 -16.33 18.69 -5.46
N HIS A 78 -15.10 18.58 -5.94
CA HIS A 78 -14.76 17.83 -7.15
C HIS A 78 -13.71 16.77 -6.83
N LEU A 79 -14.12 15.69 -6.13
CA LEU A 79 -13.27 14.54 -5.83
C LEU A 79 -13.40 13.49 -6.93
N GLU A 80 -12.32 13.29 -7.67
CA GLU A 80 -12.17 12.16 -8.59
C GLU A 80 -11.66 10.93 -7.84
N ARG A 81 -12.18 9.76 -8.21
CA ARG A 81 -11.73 8.48 -7.63
C ARG A 81 -11.12 7.60 -8.71
N ALA A 82 -9.93 7.10 -8.46
CA ALA A 82 -9.23 6.22 -9.37
C ALA A 82 -8.89 4.89 -8.70
N SER A 83 -9.18 3.79 -9.38
CA SER A 83 -8.77 2.47 -8.93
C SER A 83 -7.38 2.11 -9.48
N PRO A 84 -6.47 1.59 -8.65
CA PRO A 84 -5.20 1.02 -9.11
C PRO A 84 -5.38 -0.15 -10.09
N ALA A 85 -6.59 -0.68 -10.22
CA ALA A 85 -6.90 -1.69 -11.23
C ALA A 85 -6.91 -1.14 -12.66
N VAL A 86 -7.15 0.16 -12.85
CA VAL A 86 -7.25 0.79 -14.17
C VAL A 86 -6.27 1.94 -14.37
N LEU A 87 -5.82 2.57 -13.30
CA LEU A 87 -4.86 3.66 -13.34
C LEU A 87 -3.44 3.11 -13.53
N ASP A 88 -2.69 3.74 -14.41
CA ASP A 88 -1.25 3.54 -14.54
C ASP A 88 -0.53 4.76 -13.98
N GLU A 89 -0.11 4.70 -12.74
CA GLU A 89 0.61 5.78 -12.06
C GLU A 89 2.06 5.94 -12.54
N GLU A 90 2.55 5.00 -13.34
CA GLU A 90 3.81 5.14 -14.08
C GLU A 90 3.62 6.01 -15.34
N ALA A 91 2.39 6.37 -15.68
CA ALA A 91 2.04 7.31 -16.75
C ALA A 91 1.64 8.68 -16.17
N VAL A 92 1.58 9.67 -17.03
CA VAL A 92 1.12 11.03 -16.66
C VAL A 92 -0.31 10.96 -16.16
N LEU A 93 -0.54 11.46 -14.94
CA LEU A 93 -1.88 11.54 -14.37
C LEU A 93 -2.69 12.66 -15.07
N PRO A 94 -3.97 12.43 -15.35
CA PRO A 94 -4.83 13.45 -15.94
C PRO A 94 -5.12 14.57 -14.93
N GLY A 95 -5.25 15.79 -15.41
CA GLY A 95 -5.72 16.92 -14.62
C GLY A 95 -4.67 17.55 -13.71
N ARG A 96 -5.15 18.48 -12.91
CA ARG A 96 -4.45 19.15 -11.82
C ARG A 96 -5.35 19.21 -10.60
N TYR A 97 -4.76 19.00 -9.42
CA TYR A 97 -5.51 18.80 -8.19
C TYR A 97 -4.94 19.63 -7.04
N ASP A 98 -5.83 20.21 -6.23
CA ASP A 98 -5.47 20.85 -4.97
C ASP A 98 -5.04 19.80 -3.93
N LEU A 99 -5.64 18.59 -3.98
CA LEU A 99 -5.30 17.45 -3.13
C LEU A 99 -5.17 16.17 -3.95
N LEU A 100 -4.08 15.43 -3.76
CA LEU A 100 -3.90 14.09 -4.27
C LEU A 100 -3.63 13.11 -3.13
N VAL A 101 -4.49 12.13 -2.98
CA VAL A 101 -4.33 11.05 -2.00
C VAL A 101 -4.10 9.74 -2.73
N SER A 102 -3.05 8.99 -2.35
CA SER A 102 -2.78 7.66 -2.89
C SER A 102 -2.55 6.67 -1.77
N LEU A 103 -3.33 5.58 -1.73
CA LEU A 103 -3.32 4.58 -0.67
C LEU A 103 -2.97 3.19 -1.20
N GLY A 104 -1.92 2.59 -0.63
CA GLY A 104 -1.53 1.20 -0.85
C GLY A 104 -1.12 0.85 -2.29
N LEU A 105 -0.66 1.83 -3.06
CA LEU A 105 -0.33 1.66 -4.46
C LEU A 105 1.18 1.71 -4.72
N LEU A 106 1.88 2.71 -4.18
CA LEU A 106 3.30 2.95 -4.42
C LEU A 106 4.21 1.80 -3.98
N ASP A 107 3.74 0.93 -3.10
CA ASP A 107 4.43 -0.28 -2.65
C ASP A 107 4.56 -1.37 -3.73
N THR A 108 3.89 -1.20 -4.88
CA THR A 108 3.90 -2.16 -6.00
C THR A 108 4.09 -1.52 -7.37
N VAL A 109 4.64 -0.32 -7.41
CA VAL A 109 5.04 0.38 -8.62
C VAL A 109 6.49 0.02 -8.97
N ASN A 110 6.80 -0.18 -10.25
CA ASN A 110 8.16 -0.50 -10.69
C ASN A 110 9.06 0.74 -10.71
N ASP A 111 8.52 1.88 -11.13
CA ASP A 111 9.20 3.16 -11.16
C ASP A 111 8.59 4.12 -10.12
N VAL A 112 8.92 3.91 -8.84
CA VAL A 112 8.47 4.81 -7.77
C VAL A 112 8.93 6.26 -7.96
N PRO A 113 10.21 6.54 -8.36
CA PRO A 113 10.62 7.91 -8.70
C PRO A 113 9.77 8.57 -9.77
N GLY A 114 9.49 7.86 -10.87
CA GLY A 114 8.65 8.35 -11.96
C GLY A 114 7.21 8.58 -11.50
N ALA A 115 6.61 7.65 -10.76
CA ALA A 115 5.28 7.80 -10.18
C ALA A 115 5.17 9.04 -9.29
N LEU A 116 6.16 9.30 -8.43
CA LEU A 116 6.19 10.48 -7.59
C LEU A 116 6.31 11.77 -8.39
N LEU A 117 7.08 11.78 -9.48
CA LEU A 117 7.14 12.91 -10.41
C LEU A 117 5.78 13.16 -11.08
N HIS A 118 5.08 12.13 -11.53
CA HIS A 118 3.74 12.25 -12.10
C HIS A 118 2.72 12.78 -11.09
N ILE A 119 2.76 12.26 -9.85
CA ILE A 119 1.92 12.76 -8.75
C ILE A 119 2.20 14.27 -8.52
N ARG A 120 3.48 14.65 -8.40
CA ARG A 120 3.84 16.05 -8.19
C ARG A 120 3.38 16.95 -9.34
N HIS A 121 3.53 16.52 -10.58
CA HIS A 121 3.10 17.28 -11.75
C HIS A 121 1.56 17.40 -11.86
N ALA A 122 0.84 16.46 -11.26
CA ALA A 122 -0.62 16.52 -11.20
C ALA A 122 -1.16 17.43 -10.08
N LEU A 123 -0.29 18.02 -9.26
CA LEU A 123 -0.69 18.99 -8.26
C LEU A 123 -0.77 20.40 -8.85
N GLU A 124 -1.74 21.18 -8.39
CA GLU A 124 -1.75 22.62 -8.58
C GLU A 124 -0.57 23.26 -7.81
N PRO A 125 -0.20 24.53 -8.14
CA PRO A 125 0.72 25.28 -7.28
C PRO A 125 0.19 25.32 -5.84
N ASP A 126 1.02 24.89 -4.87
CA ASP A 126 0.63 24.69 -3.47
C ASP A 126 -0.40 23.57 -3.22
N GLY A 127 -0.67 22.73 -4.20
CA GLY A 127 -1.43 21.48 -4.03
C GLY A 127 -0.69 20.49 -3.12
N LEU A 128 -1.44 19.69 -2.39
CA LEU A 128 -0.97 18.77 -1.37
C LEU A 128 -1.08 17.32 -1.84
N ALA A 129 -0.02 16.53 -1.66
CA ALA A 129 -0.06 15.08 -1.78
C ALA A 129 0.01 14.42 -0.40
N ILE A 130 -0.83 13.40 -0.16
CA ILE A 130 -0.77 12.51 1.00
C ILE A 130 -0.73 11.07 0.47
N LEU A 131 0.36 10.35 0.75
CA LEU A 131 0.64 9.04 0.17
C LEU A 131 0.82 8.01 1.29
N GLY A 132 -0.13 7.09 1.42
CA GLY A 132 -0.11 6.01 2.40
C GLY A 132 0.36 4.70 1.77
N LEU A 133 1.33 4.04 2.38
CA LEU A 133 1.87 2.76 1.89
C LEU A 133 2.35 1.86 3.04
N LEU A 134 2.50 0.57 2.72
CA LEU A 134 3.06 -0.41 3.64
C LEU A 134 4.60 -0.41 3.51
N GLY A 135 5.28 -0.16 4.63
CA GLY A 135 6.73 0.00 4.69
C GLY A 135 7.51 -1.26 5.03
N ALA A 136 8.82 -1.18 4.85
CA ALA A 136 9.77 -2.21 5.24
C ALA A 136 9.64 -2.54 6.74
N GLY A 137 9.80 -3.81 7.09
CA GLY A 137 9.55 -4.29 8.46
C GLY A 137 8.16 -4.87 8.66
N SER A 138 7.23 -4.63 7.76
CA SER A 138 5.88 -5.19 7.84
C SER A 138 5.87 -6.71 7.71
N LEU A 139 4.89 -7.32 8.38
CA LEU A 139 4.55 -8.73 8.29
C LEU A 139 5.69 -9.69 8.67
N PRO A 140 6.41 -9.47 9.80
CA PRO A 140 7.55 -10.29 10.18
C PRO A 140 7.16 -11.74 10.49
N ALA A 141 6.01 -11.98 11.13
CA ALA A 141 5.56 -13.33 11.44
C ALA A 141 5.15 -14.11 10.17
N LEU A 142 4.47 -13.45 9.23
CA LEU A 142 4.16 -14.03 7.93
C LEU A 142 5.42 -14.35 7.14
N ARG A 143 6.39 -13.44 7.12
CA ARG A 143 7.67 -13.61 6.41
C ARG A 143 8.41 -14.85 6.91
N GLU A 144 8.53 -14.98 8.21
CA GLU A 144 9.19 -16.15 8.84
C GLU A 144 8.43 -17.44 8.56
N ALA A 145 7.10 -17.44 8.70
CA ALA A 145 6.27 -18.61 8.43
C ALA A 145 6.41 -19.08 6.97
N LEU A 146 6.44 -18.15 6.02
CA LEU A 146 6.63 -18.47 4.60
C LEU A 146 8.05 -18.97 4.30
N TYR A 147 9.06 -18.45 4.98
CA TYR A 147 10.44 -18.92 4.85
C TYR A 147 10.58 -20.37 5.36
N LEU A 148 10.03 -20.66 6.54
CA LEU A 148 10.06 -21.98 7.15
C LEU A 148 9.17 -23.02 6.42
N ALA A 149 8.23 -22.56 5.61
CA ALA A 149 7.36 -23.45 4.83
C ALA A 149 8.11 -24.23 3.73
N GLU A 150 9.16 -23.62 3.15
CA GLU A 150 9.92 -24.18 2.01
C GLU A 150 11.43 -24.06 2.27
N PRO A 151 11.98 -24.78 3.28
CA PRO A 151 13.38 -24.65 3.69
C PRO A 151 14.37 -25.06 2.58
N ASP A 152 14.01 -26.06 1.77
CA ASP A 152 14.88 -26.60 0.71
C ASP A 152 14.79 -25.80 -0.59
N ARG A 153 13.76 -24.98 -0.75
CA ARG A 153 13.52 -24.17 -1.96
C ARG A 153 12.93 -22.80 -1.60
N PRO A 154 13.70 -21.95 -0.91
CA PRO A 154 13.21 -20.64 -0.53
C PRO A 154 12.77 -19.84 -1.76
N ALA A 155 11.58 -19.30 -1.72
CA ALA A 155 10.99 -18.54 -2.80
C ALA A 155 10.58 -17.14 -2.34
N ALA A 156 10.71 -16.14 -3.22
CA ALA A 156 10.28 -14.78 -2.96
C ALA A 156 8.74 -14.70 -2.93
N ARG A 157 8.14 -14.99 -1.77
CA ARG A 157 6.68 -14.97 -1.58
C ARG A 157 6.15 -13.62 -1.15
N MET A 158 7.01 -12.77 -0.63
CA MET A 158 6.70 -11.38 -0.29
C MET A 158 7.55 -10.46 -1.16
N HIS A 159 6.95 -9.38 -1.63
CA HIS A 159 7.68 -8.38 -2.39
C HIS A 159 8.50 -7.45 -1.47
N PRO A 160 9.55 -6.79 -2.01
CA PRO A 160 10.29 -5.79 -1.28
C PRO A 160 9.37 -4.61 -0.92
N MET A 161 9.61 -4.03 0.23
CA MET A 161 8.91 -2.84 0.72
C MET A 161 9.94 -1.74 0.94
N ILE A 162 9.52 -0.50 0.74
CA ILE A 162 10.39 0.66 0.92
C ILE A 162 10.52 1.01 2.41
N ASP A 163 11.71 1.41 2.85
CA ASP A 163 11.87 2.00 4.18
C ASP A 163 11.59 3.51 4.16
N ILE A 164 11.31 4.09 5.33
CA ILE A 164 10.93 5.50 5.46
C ILE A 164 12.01 6.45 4.96
N ARG A 165 13.29 6.14 5.15
CA ARG A 165 14.40 7.02 4.73
C ARG A 165 14.49 7.06 3.22
N ALA A 166 14.38 5.89 2.57
CA ALA A 166 14.34 5.80 1.11
C ALA A 166 13.10 6.51 0.55
N ALA A 167 11.93 6.36 1.16
CA ALA A 167 10.71 7.03 0.77
C ALA A 167 10.83 8.57 0.86
N ALA A 168 11.38 9.09 1.97
CA ALA A 168 11.64 10.51 2.14
C ALA A 168 12.64 11.06 1.10
N ALA A 169 13.72 10.31 0.83
CA ALA A 169 14.70 10.69 -0.19
C ALA A 169 14.09 10.72 -1.60
N LEU A 170 13.17 9.81 -1.91
CA LEU A 170 12.46 9.80 -3.18
C LEU A 170 11.51 11.00 -3.33
N MET A 171 10.80 11.39 -2.27
CA MET A 171 9.98 12.61 -2.25
C MET A 171 10.83 13.85 -2.52
N GLN A 172 12.02 13.95 -1.87
CA GLN A 172 12.95 15.03 -2.08
C GLN A 172 13.44 15.09 -3.53
N ARG A 173 13.83 13.96 -4.09
CA ARG A 173 14.31 13.86 -5.48
C ARG A 173 13.22 14.19 -6.51
N ALA A 174 11.96 13.86 -6.22
CA ALA A 174 10.82 14.23 -7.03
C ALA A 174 10.50 15.73 -6.94
N GLY A 175 11.13 16.46 -6.02
CA GLY A 175 11.03 17.91 -5.90
C GLY A 175 9.80 18.40 -5.13
N PHE A 176 9.19 17.55 -4.30
CA PHE A 176 8.16 17.98 -3.37
C PHE A 176 8.71 19.00 -2.38
N ARG A 177 7.92 20.00 -2.05
CA ARG A 177 8.26 21.00 -1.04
C ARG A 177 7.69 20.65 0.32
N ARG A 178 8.26 21.13 1.41
CA ARG A 178 7.78 20.94 2.81
C ARG A 178 7.43 19.50 3.13
N GLN A 179 8.21 18.56 2.63
CA GLN A 179 7.93 17.14 2.75
C GLN A 179 8.04 16.65 4.20
N VAL A 180 7.09 15.81 4.59
CA VAL A 180 7.09 15.11 5.86
C VAL A 180 6.92 13.62 5.55
N ALA A 181 7.71 12.79 6.23
CA ALA A 181 7.58 11.35 6.15
C ALA A 181 7.44 10.80 7.56
N ASP A 182 6.29 10.25 7.85
CA ASP A 182 5.98 9.62 9.13
C ASP A 182 5.81 8.13 8.96
N HIS A 183 6.11 7.39 10.00
CA HIS A 183 5.81 5.98 10.06
C HIS A 183 5.33 5.59 11.45
N PHE A 184 4.43 4.62 11.50
CA PHE A 184 3.95 4.05 12.75
C PHE A 184 3.58 2.58 12.60
N PRO A 185 3.85 1.76 13.64
CA PRO A 185 3.50 0.35 13.62
C PRO A 185 2.04 0.15 14.02
N LEU A 186 1.28 -0.52 13.18
CA LEU A 186 -0.02 -1.06 13.53
C LEU A 186 0.13 -2.54 13.91
N LYS A 187 -0.23 -2.89 15.14
CA LYS A 187 -0.17 -4.26 15.65
C LYS A 187 -1.54 -4.90 15.64
N VAL A 188 -1.66 -6.03 14.95
CA VAL A 188 -2.90 -6.81 14.85
C VAL A 188 -2.66 -8.22 15.37
N ARG A 189 -3.56 -8.74 16.19
CA ARG A 189 -3.45 -10.08 16.79
C ARG A 189 -4.30 -11.09 16.04
N TYR A 190 -3.67 -12.16 15.55
CA TYR A 190 -4.29 -13.20 14.75
C TYR A 190 -4.33 -14.55 15.46
N GLY A 191 -5.48 -15.18 15.50
CA GLY A 191 -5.64 -16.56 16.00
C GLY A 191 -5.25 -17.63 14.99
N SER A 192 -5.00 -17.27 13.72
CA SER A 192 -4.57 -18.22 12.70
C SER A 192 -3.88 -17.54 11.52
N PHE A 193 -3.02 -18.30 10.84
CA PHE A 193 -2.39 -17.93 9.57
C PHE A 193 -3.44 -17.62 8.48
N ASP A 194 -4.50 -18.44 8.40
CA ASP A 194 -5.53 -18.28 7.37
C ASP A 194 -6.32 -16.97 7.54
N ARG A 195 -6.57 -16.54 8.80
CA ARG A 195 -7.22 -15.25 9.06
C ARG A 195 -6.35 -14.08 8.61
N LEU A 196 -5.06 -14.08 8.93
CA LEU A 196 -4.12 -13.08 8.40
C LEU A 196 -4.15 -13.03 6.88
N VAL A 197 -4.07 -14.19 6.21
CA VAL A 197 -4.10 -14.26 4.74
C VAL A 197 -5.43 -13.76 4.17
N ALA A 198 -6.55 -14.02 4.86
CA ALA A 198 -7.86 -13.49 4.46
C ALA A 198 -7.88 -11.96 4.51
N ASP A 199 -7.43 -11.36 5.61
CA ASP A 199 -7.37 -9.91 5.78
C ASP A 199 -6.45 -9.24 4.75
N LEU A 200 -5.32 -9.86 4.42
CA LEU A 200 -4.44 -9.37 3.35
C LEU A 200 -5.13 -9.41 1.97
N ARG A 201 -5.95 -10.42 1.71
CA ARG A 201 -6.74 -10.51 0.47
C ARG A 201 -7.83 -9.44 0.42
N ASP A 202 -8.50 -9.21 1.52
CA ASP A 202 -9.57 -8.23 1.67
C ASP A 202 -9.07 -6.81 1.40
N GLN A 203 -7.82 -6.54 1.78
CA GLN A 203 -7.17 -5.24 1.66
C GLN A 203 -6.25 -5.12 0.44
N GLY A 204 -6.23 -6.09 -0.46
CA GLY A 204 -5.44 -6.05 -1.69
C GLY A 204 -3.93 -6.12 -1.47
N LEU A 205 -3.45 -6.71 -0.36
CA LEU A 205 -2.05 -6.78 0.02
C LEU A 205 -1.35 -8.09 -0.38
N THR A 206 -1.95 -8.84 -1.29
CA THR A 206 -1.33 -10.09 -1.77
C THR A 206 -0.18 -9.83 -2.75
N ASN A 207 0.64 -10.84 -2.98
CA ASN A 207 1.82 -10.78 -3.83
C ASN A 207 1.51 -10.31 -5.26
N ALA A 208 2.24 -9.30 -5.73
CA ALA A 208 2.15 -8.74 -7.09
C ALA A 208 3.43 -8.94 -7.92
N LEU A 209 4.39 -9.77 -7.46
CA LEU A 209 5.65 -9.99 -8.17
C LEU A 209 5.43 -10.53 -9.60
N ALA A 210 6.23 -10.06 -10.54
CA ALA A 210 6.23 -10.54 -11.92
C ALA A 210 6.61 -12.02 -12.00
N SER A 211 7.61 -12.43 -11.20
CA SER A 211 8.10 -13.81 -11.06
C SER A 211 7.60 -14.46 -9.78
N ALA A 212 6.26 -14.46 -9.56
CA ALA A 212 5.73 -15.11 -8.37
C ALA A 212 5.93 -16.63 -8.41
N PRO A 213 6.34 -17.23 -7.29
CA PRO A 213 6.46 -18.68 -7.20
C PRO A 213 5.10 -19.37 -7.32
N PRO A 214 5.07 -20.67 -7.62
CA PRO A 214 3.83 -21.43 -7.62
C PRO A 214 3.16 -21.38 -6.23
N PRO A 215 1.85 -21.62 -6.13
CA PRO A 215 1.16 -21.74 -4.84
C PRO A 215 1.85 -22.73 -3.92
N LEU A 216 1.75 -22.49 -2.61
CA LEU A 216 2.22 -23.45 -1.61
C LEU A 216 1.49 -24.78 -1.78
N GLY A 217 2.26 -25.88 -1.86
CA GLY A 217 1.67 -27.21 -1.76
C GLY A 217 1.09 -27.46 -0.36
N LYS A 218 0.26 -28.51 -0.23
CA LYS A 218 -0.44 -28.81 1.03
C LYS A 218 0.50 -28.89 2.24
N THR A 219 1.58 -29.66 2.13
CA THR A 219 2.56 -29.82 3.22
C THR A 219 3.29 -28.52 3.56
N ALA A 220 3.65 -27.72 2.56
CA ALA A 220 4.27 -26.42 2.80
C ALA A 220 3.30 -25.44 3.47
N LEU A 221 2.02 -25.46 3.11
CA LEU A 221 1.00 -24.67 3.77
C LEU A 221 0.79 -25.08 5.23
N GLU A 222 0.79 -26.38 5.52
CA GLU A 222 0.72 -26.89 6.89
C GLU A 222 1.93 -26.44 7.72
N ARG A 223 3.15 -26.50 7.15
CA ARG A 223 4.36 -25.97 7.81
C ARG A 223 4.25 -24.45 8.04
N ALA A 224 3.75 -23.67 7.09
CA ALA A 224 3.54 -22.24 7.27
C ALA A 224 2.59 -21.92 8.43
N ARG A 225 1.47 -22.66 8.53
CA ARG A 225 0.50 -22.54 9.63
C ARG A 225 1.13 -22.88 10.98
N ALA A 226 1.86 -23.97 11.06
CA ALA A 226 2.54 -24.39 12.28
C ALA A 226 3.62 -23.38 12.71
N ALA A 227 4.46 -22.92 11.78
CA ALA A 227 5.50 -21.92 12.05
C ALA A 227 4.89 -20.58 12.50
N PHE A 228 3.79 -20.15 11.91
CA PHE A 228 3.07 -18.96 12.34
C PHE A 228 2.57 -19.09 13.77
N LEU A 229 1.87 -20.18 14.10
CA LEU A 229 1.31 -20.41 15.43
C LEU A 229 2.39 -20.67 16.49
N ALA A 230 3.59 -21.12 16.12
CA ALA A 230 4.70 -21.25 17.05
C ALA A 230 5.14 -19.90 17.67
N ARG A 231 4.72 -18.78 17.12
CA ARG A 231 4.95 -17.43 17.65
C ARG A 231 3.79 -16.93 18.54
N ALA A 232 2.80 -17.78 18.79
CA ALA A 232 1.64 -17.37 19.59
C ALA A 232 2.05 -17.06 21.04
N ASP A 233 1.44 -16.03 21.59
CA ASP A 233 1.53 -15.67 23.00
C ASP A 233 0.70 -16.61 23.91
N ALA A 234 0.63 -16.30 25.19
CA ALA A 234 -0.12 -17.08 26.17
C ALA A 234 -1.62 -17.21 25.84
N ASP A 235 -2.17 -16.25 25.08
CA ASP A 235 -3.58 -16.27 24.65
C ASP A 235 -3.78 -17.03 23.33
N GLY A 236 -2.75 -17.67 22.81
CA GLY A 236 -2.78 -18.41 21.54
C GLY A 236 -2.87 -17.53 20.30
N LYS A 237 -2.50 -16.25 20.38
CA LYS A 237 -2.54 -15.31 19.27
C LYS A 237 -1.14 -14.85 18.88
N VAL A 238 -0.94 -14.68 17.58
CA VAL A 238 0.27 -14.12 17.01
C VAL A 238 0.06 -12.64 16.72
N THR A 239 0.95 -11.79 17.24
CA THR A 239 0.96 -10.38 16.90
C THR A 239 1.69 -10.19 15.58
N GLU A 240 0.98 -9.67 14.60
CA GLU A 240 1.57 -9.22 13.34
C GLU A 240 1.70 -7.70 13.34
N THR A 241 2.73 -7.18 12.67
CA THR A 241 2.98 -5.75 12.59
C THR A 241 2.90 -5.28 11.14
N PHE A 242 2.17 -4.19 10.94
CA PHE A 242 2.11 -3.46 9.68
C PHE A 242 2.79 -2.11 9.90
N GLU A 243 3.93 -1.88 9.24
CA GLU A 243 4.63 -0.59 9.28
C GLU A 243 3.97 0.34 8.26
N LEU A 244 3.14 1.25 8.72
CA LEU A 244 2.48 2.22 7.85
C LEU A 244 3.38 3.44 7.66
N ILE A 245 3.61 3.81 6.42
CA ILE A 245 4.33 5.03 6.03
C ILE A 245 3.32 5.99 5.42
N VAL A 246 3.33 7.24 5.90
CA VAL A 246 2.57 8.32 5.32
C VAL A 246 3.50 9.44 4.92
N LEU A 247 3.50 9.76 3.62
CA LEU A 247 4.29 10.82 3.03
C LEU A 247 3.38 11.99 2.71
N THR A 248 3.80 13.19 3.08
CA THR A 248 3.09 14.44 2.81
C THR A 248 4.04 15.39 2.11
N GLY A 249 3.57 16.09 1.09
CA GLY A 249 4.41 17.06 0.38
C GLY A 249 3.59 17.95 -0.56
N TRP A 250 4.12 19.13 -0.86
CA TRP A 250 3.48 20.11 -1.73
C TRP A 250 4.10 20.12 -3.12
N GLY A 251 3.30 20.47 -4.13
CA GLY A 251 3.69 20.63 -5.53
C GLY A 251 4.64 21.80 -5.83
#